data_139ebd18d28e2ba877e4be9f567498a6
#
_entry.id   139ebd18d28e2ba877e4be9f567498a6
#
_cell.length_a   1.000
_cell.length_b   1.000
_cell.length_c   1.000
_cell.angle_alpha   90.00
_cell.angle_beta   90.00
_cell.angle_gamma   90.00
#
_symmetry.space_group_name_H-M   'P 1'
#
loop_
_entity.id
_entity.type
_entity.pdbx_description
1 polymer ?
#
loop_
_entity_poly.entity_id
_entity_poly.type
_entity_poly.pdbx_seq_one_letter_code
_entity_poly.pdbx_strand_id
1 'polypeptide(L)'
;MAEKRPDFKDLKSFEEFNNYYWYREELSQICKSMGLAYRGTKQELNHIIEQYFAGNGVEGCKMSSKRFKNNQDGIMTLDTPLLECGFSLNSKFREYFSRLTGVSPFKFTADMAAAWRKVKSDNDLNFTIQDMLNVYYGESDYAKYDHSVCQWNHFLKDFCSDERSADYSNKLKAASILWKEVRDSTEEKAYSTELLTTYSDKIKRYKK
;
A
#
# COMPACT_ATOMS: atom_id res chain seq x y z
N MET A 1 5.45 27.90 -12.29
CA MET A 1 6.28 26.69 -12.55
C MET A 1 6.26 25.91 -11.26
N ALA A 2 5.75 24.68 -11.27
CA ALA A 2 5.76 23.83 -10.07
C ALA A 2 7.22 23.61 -9.64
N GLU A 3 7.52 23.91 -8.39
CA GLU A 3 8.84 23.66 -7.81
C GLU A 3 9.12 22.17 -7.91
N LYS A 4 10.26 21.82 -8.50
CA LYS A 4 10.70 20.43 -8.62
C LYS A 4 11.00 19.90 -7.23
N ARG A 5 10.48 18.71 -6.90
CA ARG A 5 10.75 18.04 -5.63
C ARG A 5 12.25 18.05 -5.30
N PRO A 6 12.66 18.58 -4.13
CA PRO A 6 14.07 18.62 -3.72
C PRO A 6 14.60 17.20 -3.42
N ASP A 7 15.93 17.08 -3.38
CA ASP A 7 16.55 15.86 -2.89
C ASP A 7 16.28 15.69 -1.39
N PHE A 8 16.16 14.44 -0.93
CA PHE A 8 15.88 14.15 0.49
C PHE A 8 16.87 14.84 1.45
N LYS A 9 18.12 14.97 1.04
CA LYS A 9 19.19 15.60 1.86
C LYS A 9 18.98 17.09 2.11
N ASP A 10 18.19 17.76 1.27
CA ASP A 10 17.93 19.20 1.36
C ASP A 10 16.72 19.50 2.25
N LEU A 11 15.95 18.47 2.63
CA LEU A 11 14.78 18.58 3.47
C LEU A 11 15.18 18.69 4.94
N LYS A 12 14.57 19.63 5.65
CA LYS A 12 14.91 19.94 7.05
C LYS A 12 13.90 19.37 8.06
N SER A 13 12.70 19.03 7.60
CA SER A 13 11.64 18.54 8.47
C SER A 13 10.79 17.46 7.81
N PHE A 14 10.07 16.70 8.63
CA PHE A 14 9.09 15.74 8.14
C PHE A 14 7.93 16.41 7.42
N GLU A 15 7.55 17.63 7.81
CA GLU A 15 6.51 18.42 7.13
C GLU A 15 6.91 18.72 5.70
N GLU A 16 8.13 19.24 5.49
CA GLU A 16 8.67 19.47 4.15
C GLU A 16 8.69 18.19 3.32
N PHE A 17 9.14 17.10 3.92
CA PHE A 17 9.17 15.79 3.29
C PHE A 17 7.77 15.32 2.87
N ASN A 18 6.76 15.51 3.73
CA ASN A 18 5.39 15.04 3.51
C ASN A 18 4.61 15.88 2.47
N ASN A 19 5.13 17.05 2.09
CA ASN A 19 4.58 17.86 1.00
C ASN A 19 4.72 17.18 -0.37
N TYR A 20 5.62 16.19 -0.48
CA TYR A 20 5.92 15.51 -1.74
C TYR A 20 5.49 14.04 -1.70
N TYR A 21 5.14 13.51 -2.89
CA TYR A 21 4.85 12.09 -3.04
C TYR A 21 6.15 11.30 -3.22
N TRP A 22 6.34 10.27 -2.41
CA TRP A 22 7.47 9.35 -2.48
C TRP A 22 6.99 7.95 -2.85
N TYR A 23 7.68 7.28 -3.77
CA TYR A 23 7.45 5.88 -4.04
C TYR A 23 8.03 5.02 -2.92
N ARG A 24 7.46 3.83 -2.73
CA ARG A 24 7.97 2.89 -1.74
C ARG A 24 9.46 2.57 -1.94
N GLU A 25 9.88 2.40 -3.20
CA GLU A 25 11.28 2.15 -3.57
C GLU A 25 12.20 3.31 -3.18
N GLU A 26 11.76 4.54 -3.38
CA GLU A 26 12.51 5.74 -2.97
C GLU A 26 12.65 5.79 -1.45
N LEU A 27 11.56 5.56 -0.72
CA LEU A 27 11.58 5.48 0.75
C LEU A 27 12.53 4.40 1.26
N SER A 28 12.51 3.23 0.62
CA SER A 28 13.42 2.14 0.95
C SER A 28 14.89 2.51 0.70
N GLN A 29 15.19 3.21 -0.40
CA GLN A 29 16.53 3.69 -0.69
C GLN A 29 16.99 4.77 0.28
N ILE A 30 16.11 5.72 0.64
CA ILE A 30 16.37 6.75 1.64
C ILE A 30 16.70 6.10 2.98
N CYS A 31 15.85 5.23 3.50
CA CYS A 31 16.09 4.51 4.75
C CYS A 31 17.42 3.74 4.72
N LYS A 32 17.69 3.02 3.61
CA LYS A 32 18.93 2.29 3.43
C LYS A 32 20.17 3.18 3.46
N SER A 33 20.12 4.35 2.81
CA SER A 33 21.25 5.30 2.78
C SER A 33 21.57 5.88 4.16
N MET A 34 20.57 5.94 5.04
CA MET A 34 20.68 6.40 6.42
C MET A 34 20.99 5.28 7.43
N GLY A 35 21.15 4.04 6.98
CA GLY A 35 21.39 2.89 7.86
C GLY A 35 20.15 2.45 8.66
N LEU A 36 18.96 2.90 8.27
CA LEU A 36 17.69 2.57 8.93
C LEU A 36 17.08 1.29 8.37
N ALA A 37 16.02 0.78 9.01
CA ALA A 37 15.23 -0.33 8.49
C ALA A 37 14.57 0.08 7.16
N TYR A 38 14.94 -0.57 6.07
CA TYR A 38 14.55 -0.22 4.70
C TYR A 38 13.57 -1.22 4.06
N ARG A 39 13.16 -2.25 4.80
CA ARG A 39 12.17 -3.24 4.37
C ARG A 39 10.86 -3.00 5.08
N GLY A 40 9.78 -2.89 4.32
CA GLY A 40 8.46 -2.64 4.89
C GLY A 40 7.46 -2.14 3.85
N THR A 41 6.27 -1.85 4.30
CA THR A 41 5.24 -1.14 3.55
C THR A 41 5.60 0.34 3.40
N LYS A 42 4.91 1.06 2.52
CA LYS A 42 5.08 2.50 2.39
C LYS A 42 4.83 3.26 3.71
N GLN A 43 3.83 2.83 4.46
CA GLN A 43 3.51 3.42 5.78
C GLN A 43 4.62 3.21 6.80
N GLU A 44 5.12 1.97 6.92
CA GLU A 44 6.22 1.65 7.84
C GLU A 44 7.48 2.45 7.51
N LEU A 45 7.81 2.59 6.22
CA LEU A 45 8.96 3.37 5.79
C LEU A 45 8.76 4.87 6.04
N ASN A 46 7.55 5.41 5.81
CA ASN A 46 7.23 6.80 6.16
C ASN A 46 7.36 7.03 7.67
N HIS A 47 6.86 6.12 8.49
CA HIS A 47 6.98 6.24 9.95
C HIS A 47 8.45 6.22 10.41
N ILE A 48 9.29 5.38 9.81
CA ILE A 48 10.73 5.35 10.10
C ILE A 48 11.37 6.70 9.77
N ILE A 49 11.01 7.32 8.65
CA ILE A 49 11.52 8.64 8.25
C ILE A 49 11.00 9.74 9.20
N GLU A 50 9.75 9.65 9.62
CA GLU A 50 9.17 10.55 10.62
C GLU A 50 9.97 10.51 11.94
N GLN A 51 10.25 9.32 12.46
CA GLN A 51 11.05 9.13 13.67
C GLN A 51 12.48 9.65 13.49
N TYR A 52 13.06 9.51 12.31
CA TYR A 52 14.37 10.06 12.00
C TYR A 52 14.38 11.60 12.12
N PHE A 53 13.40 12.31 11.53
CA PHE A 53 13.29 13.75 11.67
C PHE A 53 12.96 14.20 13.09
N ALA A 54 12.26 13.39 13.87
CA ALA A 54 11.97 13.64 15.28
C ALA A 54 13.21 13.47 16.20
N GLY A 55 14.36 13.04 15.65
CA GLY A 55 15.57 12.80 16.43
C GLY A 55 15.51 11.55 17.29
N ASN A 56 14.46 10.74 17.16
CA ASN A 56 14.36 9.46 17.82
C ASN A 56 15.27 8.49 17.08
N GLY A 57 16.38 8.09 17.72
CA GLY A 57 17.30 7.11 17.14
C GLY A 57 16.54 5.82 16.85
N VAL A 58 16.18 5.62 15.59
CA VAL A 58 15.58 4.36 15.14
C VAL A 58 16.72 3.35 15.03
N GLU A 59 17.11 2.77 16.17
CA GLU A 59 17.94 1.56 16.12
C GLU A 59 17.23 0.57 15.20
N GLY A 60 17.98 0.11 14.21
CA GLY A 60 17.43 -0.74 13.16
C GLY A 60 16.63 -1.89 13.75
N CYS A 61 15.32 -1.77 13.69
CA CYS A 61 14.42 -2.83 14.04
C CYS A 61 14.73 -3.98 13.08
N LYS A 62 15.64 -4.86 13.48
CA LYS A 62 15.89 -6.12 12.80
C LYS A 62 14.58 -6.90 12.95
N MET A 63 13.70 -6.76 11.96
CA MET A 63 12.59 -7.70 11.83
C MET A 63 13.23 -9.09 11.67
N SER A 64 13.40 -9.76 12.79
CA SER A 64 13.79 -11.15 12.79
C SER A 64 12.63 -11.91 12.15
N SER A 65 12.78 -12.27 10.89
CA SER A 65 11.90 -13.25 10.26
C SER A 65 12.18 -14.59 10.95
N LYS A 66 11.58 -14.81 12.13
CA LYS A 66 11.48 -16.13 12.69
C LYS A 66 10.74 -16.98 11.65
N ARG A 67 11.48 -17.89 10.99
CA ARG A 67 10.86 -18.90 10.14
C ARG A 67 10.07 -19.82 11.07
N PHE A 68 8.75 -19.64 11.10
CA PHE A 68 7.89 -20.61 11.75
C PHE A 68 8.05 -21.95 11.03
N LYS A 69 8.32 -23.01 11.79
CA LYS A 69 8.35 -24.37 11.24
C LYS A 69 6.93 -24.71 10.80
N ASN A 70 6.72 -24.88 9.52
CA ASN A 70 5.45 -25.34 8.98
C ASN A 70 5.20 -26.76 9.45
N ASN A 71 4.26 -26.96 10.34
CA ASN A 71 3.65 -28.25 10.55
C ASN A 71 2.68 -28.50 9.39
N GLN A 72 3.17 -29.11 8.31
CA GLN A 72 2.42 -29.25 7.04
C GLN A 72 1.42 -30.40 7.02
N ASP A 73 1.36 -31.25 8.06
CA ASP A 73 0.62 -32.52 8.03
C ASP A 73 -0.67 -32.53 8.89
N GLY A 74 -1.07 -31.39 9.46
CA GLY A 74 -2.31 -31.30 10.25
C GLY A 74 -3.54 -31.01 9.37
N ILE A 75 -4.69 -31.60 9.74
CA ILE A 75 -6.00 -31.24 9.19
C ILE A 75 -6.29 -29.80 9.62
N MET A 76 -6.33 -28.86 8.67
CA MET A 76 -6.68 -27.47 8.95
C MET A 76 -8.18 -27.37 9.23
N THR A 77 -8.54 -26.82 10.38
CA THR A 77 -9.91 -26.49 10.81
C THR A 77 -10.06 -24.97 10.89
N LEU A 78 -11.27 -24.49 11.11
CA LEU A 78 -11.54 -23.06 11.29
C LEU A 78 -10.81 -22.47 12.52
N ASP A 79 -10.61 -23.28 13.55
CA ASP A 79 -9.93 -22.88 14.80
C ASP A 79 -8.40 -22.96 14.72
N THR A 80 -7.86 -23.41 13.57
CA THR A 80 -6.40 -23.53 13.40
C THR A 80 -5.76 -22.15 13.34
N PRO A 81 -4.76 -21.84 14.22
CA PRO A 81 -4.04 -20.58 14.19
C PRO A 81 -3.25 -20.40 12.90
N LEU A 82 -3.26 -19.19 12.34
CA LEU A 82 -2.61 -18.91 11.06
C LEU A 82 -1.08 -19.08 11.10
N LEU A 83 -0.46 -18.72 12.23
CA LEU A 83 0.99 -18.90 12.39
C LEU A 83 1.38 -20.38 12.46
N GLU A 84 0.52 -21.21 13.04
CA GLU A 84 0.75 -22.64 13.20
C GLU A 84 0.61 -23.40 11.88
N CYS A 85 -0.42 -23.09 11.07
CA CYS A 85 -0.62 -23.74 9.77
C CYS A 85 0.27 -23.18 8.66
N GLY A 86 1.13 -22.21 8.98
CA GLY A 86 2.04 -21.60 8.00
C GLY A 86 1.31 -20.82 6.91
N PHE A 87 0.24 -20.12 7.29
CA PHE A 87 -0.57 -19.34 6.35
C PHE A 87 0.28 -18.39 5.51
N SER A 88 -0.10 -18.27 4.24
CA SER A 88 0.48 -17.34 3.29
C SER A 88 -0.53 -17.00 2.20
N LEU A 89 -0.42 -15.82 1.61
CA LEU A 89 -1.28 -15.36 0.51
C LEU A 89 -0.89 -16.02 -0.83
N ASN A 90 -0.90 -17.36 -0.87
CA ASN A 90 -0.49 -18.17 -2.02
C ASN A 90 -1.66 -18.97 -2.63
N SER A 91 -1.39 -19.76 -3.67
CA SER A 91 -2.38 -20.58 -4.35
C SER A 91 -3.00 -21.65 -3.43
N LYS A 92 -2.20 -22.33 -2.59
CA LYS A 92 -2.69 -23.36 -1.64
C LYS A 92 -3.80 -22.80 -0.74
N PHE A 93 -3.56 -21.67 -0.09
CA PHE A 93 -4.56 -21.06 0.79
C PHE A 93 -5.69 -20.38 0.01
N ARG A 94 -5.45 -19.92 -1.23
CA ARG A 94 -6.52 -19.43 -2.09
C ARG A 94 -7.52 -20.53 -2.42
N GLU A 95 -7.06 -21.73 -2.74
CA GLU A 95 -7.93 -22.88 -2.98
C GLU A 95 -8.66 -23.32 -1.72
N TYR A 96 -7.98 -23.30 -0.57
CA TYR A 96 -8.58 -23.60 0.72
C TYR A 96 -9.73 -22.64 1.06
N PHE A 97 -9.51 -21.33 0.96
CA PHE A 97 -10.54 -20.32 1.19
C PHE A 97 -11.64 -20.35 0.12
N SER A 98 -11.32 -20.71 -1.13
CA SER A 98 -12.31 -20.92 -2.18
C SER A 98 -13.31 -22.03 -1.80
N ARG A 99 -12.81 -23.12 -1.22
CA ARG A 99 -13.67 -24.23 -0.73
C ARG A 99 -14.52 -23.82 0.47
N LEU A 100 -13.96 -23.06 1.41
CA LEU A 100 -14.68 -22.59 2.59
C LEU A 100 -15.79 -21.59 2.26
N THR A 101 -15.54 -20.68 1.32
CA THR A 101 -16.47 -19.59 0.98
C THR A 101 -17.40 -19.93 -0.18
N GLY A 102 -17.11 -20.98 -0.96
CA GLY A 102 -17.80 -21.28 -2.21
C GLY A 102 -17.49 -20.31 -3.37
N VAL A 103 -16.59 -19.34 -3.18
CA VAL A 103 -16.24 -18.32 -4.18
C VAL A 103 -15.06 -18.79 -5.03
N SER A 104 -15.25 -18.87 -6.35
CA SER A 104 -14.20 -19.25 -7.29
C SER A 104 -14.17 -18.31 -8.50
N PRO A 105 -13.00 -17.74 -8.85
CA PRO A 105 -11.73 -17.78 -8.14
C PRO A 105 -11.73 -16.91 -6.87
N PHE A 106 -11.26 -17.45 -5.76
CA PHE A 106 -11.11 -16.68 -4.52
C PHE A 106 -9.99 -15.65 -4.65
N LYS A 107 -10.23 -14.44 -4.12
CA LYS A 107 -9.22 -13.36 -4.08
C LYS A 107 -9.08 -12.87 -2.65
N PHE A 108 -7.85 -12.88 -2.15
CA PHE A 108 -7.56 -12.24 -0.88
C PHE A 108 -7.84 -10.74 -0.95
N THR A 109 -8.49 -10.20 0.06
CA THR A 109 -8.76 -8.76 0.16
C THR A 109 -7.55 -8.00 0.70
N ALA A 110 -7.57 -6.68 0.56
CA ALA A 110 -6.54 -5.81 1.13
C ALA A 110 -6.54 -5.89 2.67
N ASP A 111 -7.72 -6.03 3.27
CA ASP A 111 -7.88 -6.18 4.73
C ASP A 111 -7.30 -7.50 5.22
N MET A 112 -7.51 -8.62 4.51
CA MET A 112 -6.85 -9.89 4.82
C MET A 112 -5.33 -9.77 4.78
N ALA A 113 -4.79 -9.02 3.82
CA ALA A 113 -3.35 -8.76 3.74
C ALA A 113 -2.86 -7.87 4.87
N ALA A 114 -3.65 -6.89 5.32
CA ALA A 114 -3.36 -6.07 6.49
C ALA A 114 -3.39 -6.89 7.78
N ALA A 115 -4.44 -7.70 7.97
CA ALA A 115 -4.58 -8.61 9.11
C ALA A 115 -3.40 -9.59 9.20
N TRP A 116 -3.01 -10.20 8.08
CA TRP A 116 -1.85 -11.12 8.06
C TRP A 116 -0.54 -10.43 8.45
N ARG A 117 -0.33 -9.18 8.02
CA ARG A 117 0.85 -8.41 8.45
C ARG A 117 0.83 -8.15 9.94
N LYS A 118 -0.32 -7.77 10.50
CA LYS A 118 -0.50 -7.53 11.92
C LYS A 118 -0.27 -8.79 12.73
N VAL A 119 -0.88 -9.93 12.37
CA VAL A 119 -0.67 -11.23 13.02
C VAL A 119 0.83 -11.57 13.12
N LYS A 120 1.58 -11.34 12.03
CA LYS A 120 3.04 -11.59 12.03
C LYS A 120 3.82 -10.59 12.88
N SER A 121 3.43 -9.33 12.85
CA SER A 121 4.08 -8.26 13.62
C SER A 121 3.92 -8.50 15.12
N ASP A 122 2.69 -8.79 15.52
CA ASP A 122 2.31 -8.94 16.93
C ASP A 122 2.62 -10.35 17.46
N ASN A 123 3.02 -11.27 16.57
CA ASN A 123 3.18 -12.69 16.85
C ASN A 123 1.92 -13.31 17.49
N ASP A 124 0.75 -12.95 16.96
CA ASP A 124 -0.54 -13.37 17.48
C ASP A 124 -0.79 -14.85 17.19
N LEU A 125 -0.58 -15.69 18.19
CA LEU A 125 -0.74 -17.15 18.11
C LEU A 125 -2.21 -17.59 18.17
N ASN A 126 -3.13 -16.67 18.52
CA ASN A 126 -4.54 -16.99 18.69
C ASN A 126 -5.38 -16.66 17.44
N PHE A 127 -4.85 -15.87 16.51
CA PHE A 127 -5.57 -15.48 15.31
C PHE A 127 -5.74 -16.67 14.34
N THR A 128 -6.98 -17.10 14.16
CA THR A 128 -7.36 -18.34 13.49
C THR A 128 -7.76 -18.15 12.02
N ILE A 129 -8.02 -19.26 11.33
CA ILE A 129 -8.62 -19.26 9.98
C ILE A 129 -10.03 -18.64 10.02
N GLN A 130 -10.82 -18.88 11.08
CA GLN A 130 -12.14 -18.26 11.26
C GLN A 130 -12.04 -16.74 11.36
N ASP A 131 -11.06 -16.23 12.13
CA ASP A 131 -10.84 -14.78 12.24
C ASP A 131 -10.49 -14.17 10.89
N MET A 132 -9.70 -14.87 10.09
CA MET A 132 -9.39 -14.41 8.72
C MET A 132 -10.61 -14.43 7.79
N LEU A 133 -11.57 -15.36 7.98
CA LEU A 133 -12.85 -15.32 7.29
C LEU A 133 -13.72 -14.15 7.75
N ASN A 134 -13.75 -13.85 9.05
CA ASN A 134 -14.47 -12.69 9.57
C ASN A 134 -13.91 -11.39 8.96
N VAL A 135 -12.58 -11.30 8.79
CA VAL A 135 -11.96 -10.18 8.05
C VAL A 135 -12.42 -10.15 6.59
N TYR A 136 -12.51 -11.30 5.93
CA TYR A 136 -12.97 -11.38 4.54
C TYR A 136 -14.40 -10.89 4.38
N TYR A 137 -15.29 -11.23 5.30
CA TYR A 137 -16.70 -10.81 5.29
C TYR A 137 -16.91 -9.38 5.81
N GLY A 138 -15.85 -8.70 6.32
CA GLY A 138 -15.96 -7.35 6.88
C GLY A 138 -16.53 -7.31 8.29
N GLU A 139 -16.58 -8.45 8.96
CA GLU A 139 -17.12 -8.65 10.32
C GLU A 139 -16.08 -8.46 11.43
N SER A 140 -14.84 -8.10 11.06
CA SER A 140 -13.72 -7.92 11.99
C SER A 140 -13.07 -6.55 11.84
N ASP A 141 -12.81 -5.92 12.97
CA ASP A 141 -12.03 -4.69 13.07
C ASP A 141 -10.56 -4.93 13.48
N TYR A 142 -10.10 -6.17 13.43
CA TYR A 142 -8.74 -6.56 13.82
C TYR A 142 -7.66 -5.78 13.08
N ALA A 143 -7.81 -5.64 11.76
CA ALA A 143 -6.97 -4.78 10.93
C ALA A 143 -7.70 -4.41 9.65
N LYS A 144 -7.68 -3.13 9.31
CA LYS A 144 -8.21 -2.62 8.03
C LYS A 144 -7.07 -2.05 7.20
N TYR A 145 -7.19 -2.23 5.89
CA TYR A 145 -6.25 -1.64 4.97
C TYR A 145 -6.50 -0.14 4.88
N ASP A 146 -5.47 0.65 5.13
CA ASP A 146 -5.55 2.10 4.96
C ASP A 146 -5.50 2.45 3.46
N HIS A 147 -6.65 2.80 2.91
CA HIS A 147 -6.78 3.21 1.53
C HIS A 147 -6.18 4.60 1.26
N SER A 148 -5.98 5.44 2.27
CA SER A 148 -5.47 6.80 2.11
C SER A 148 -4.08 6.86 1.48
N VAL A 149 -3.26 5.81 1.68
CA VAL A 149 -1.92 5.69 1.07
C VAL A 149 -1.93 5.35 -0.42
N CYS A 150 -3.09 4.99 -0.99
CA CYS A 150 -3.24 4.63 -2.39
C CYS A 150 -3.63 5.83 -3.27
N GLN A 151 -2.99 6.97 -3.08
CA GLN A 151 -3.28 8.24 -3.78
C GLN A 151 -3.40 8.09 -5.30
N TRP A 152 -2.50 7.32 -5.93
CA TRP A 152 -2.61 7.04 -7.36
C TRP A 152 -3.90 6.31 -7.75
N ASN A 153 -4.34 5.33 -6.96
CA ASN A 153 -5.54 4.57 -7.27
C ASN A 153 -6.79 5.44 -7.11
N HIS A 154 -6.82 6.32 -6.11
CA HIS A 154 -7.89 7.31 -5.95
C HIS A 154 -7.90 8.28 -7.13
N PHE A 155 -6.75 8.89 -7.44
CA PHE A 155 -6.61 9.78 -8.57
C PHE A 155 -7.10 9.15 -9.88
N LEU A 156 -6.68 7.92 -10.18
CA LEU A 156 -7.09 7.20 -11.38
C LEU A 156 -8.59 6.89 -11.39
N LYS A 157 -9.16 6.50 -10.26
CA LYS A 157 -10.59 6.23 -10.12
C LYS A 157 -11.40 7.51 -10.38
N ASP A 158 -11.02 8.62 -9.76
CA ASP A 158 -11.70 9.89 -9.88
C ASP A 158 -11.60 10.45 -11.31
N PHE A 159 -10.41 10.37 -11.93
CA PHE A 159 -10.23 10.68 -13.35
C PHE A 159 -11.14 9.82 -14.24
N CYS A 160 -11.20 8.51 -14.02
CA CYS A 160 -12.04 7.62 -14.84
C CYS A 160 -13.54 7.83 -14.64
N SER A 161 -13.94 8.38 -13.49
CA SER A 161 -15.32 8.72 -13.16
C SER A 161 -15.77 10.06 -13.75
N ASP A 162 -14.84 10.91 -14.16
CA ASP A 162 -15.15 12.17 -14.86
C ASP A 162 -15.59 11.83 -16.30
N GLU A 163 -16.77 12.31 -16.70
CA GLU A 163 -17.33 12.09 -18.04
C GLU A 163 -16.37 12.53 -19.16
N ARG A 164 -15.61 13.60 -18.95
CA ARG A 164 -14.60 14.12 -19.90
C ARG A 164 -13.44 13.16 -20.12
N SER A 165 -13.24 12.21 -19.22
CA SER A 165 -12.27 11.14 -19.43
C SER A 165 -12.62 10.24 -20.63
N ALA A 166 -13.87 10.23 -21.07
CA ALA A 166 -14.34 9.50 -22.25
C ALA A 166 -13.74 10.03 -23.56
N ASP A 167 -13.32 11.31 -23.57
CA ASP A 167 -12.67 11.94 -24.74
C ASP A 167 -11.26 11.41 -25.01
N TYR A 168 -10.70 10.61 -24.11
CA TYR A 168 -9.35 10.10 -24.24
C TYR A 168 -9.33 8.65 -24.70
N SER A 169 -8.56 8.38 -25.76
CA SER A 169 -8.37 7.04 -26.33
C SER A 169 -7.62 6.09 -25.37
N ASN A 170 -6.72 6.63 -24.57
CA ASN A 170 -5.98 5.88 -23.55
C ASN A 170 -6.04 6.61 -22.21
N LYS A 171 -7.10 6.33 -21.45
CA LYS A 171 -7.36 6.95 -20.14
C LYS A 171 -6.20 6.76 -19.15
N LEU A 172 -5.62 5.55 -19.09
CA LEU A 172 -4.54 5.24 -18.16
C LEU A 172 -3.30 6.09 -18.44
N LYS A 173 -2.95 6.27 -19.72
CA LYS A 173 -1.81 7.12 -20.11
C LYS A 173 -2.08 8.59 -19.84
N ALA A 174 -3.27 9.10 -20.15
CA ALA A 174 -3.65 10.47 -19.84
C ALA A 174 -3.60 10.72 -18.33
N ALA A 175 -4.21 9.85 -17.52
CA ALA A 175 -4.16 9.92 -16.06
C ALA A 175 -2.73 9.89 -15.51
N SER A 176 -1.88 9.02 -16.06
CA SER A 176 -0.47 8.88 -15.65
C SER A 176 0.34 10.16 -15.89
N ILE A 177 0.06 10.89 -16.97
CA ILE A 177 0.72 12.17 -17.26
C ILE A 177 0.25 13.24 -16.27
N LEU A 178 -1.07 13.36 -16.05
CA LEU A 178 -1.63 14.30 -15.07
C LEU A 178 -1.13 14.00 -13.65
N TRP A 179 -1.12 12.74 -13.26
CA TRP A 179 -0.60 12.31 -11.97
C TRP A 179 0.86 12.72 -11.76
N LYS A 180 1.69 12.63 -12.80
CA LYS A 180 3.09 13.04 -12.69
C LYS A 180 3.22 14.52 -12.31
N GLU A 181 2.37 15.39 -12.85
CA GLU A 181 2.39 16.83 -12.53
C GLU A 181 1.95 17.07 -11.09
N VAL A 182 0.83 16.47 -10.68
CA VAL A 182 0.29 16.59 -9.31
C VAL A 182 1.24 15.98 -8.28
N ARG A 183 1.81 14.83 -8.59
CA ARG A 183 2.73 14.12 -7.69
C ARG A 183 3.96 14.95 -7.33
N ASP A 184 4.53 15.62 -8.33
CA ASP A 184 5.78 16.37 -8.19
C ASP A 184 5.56 17.83 -7.74
N SER A 185 4.30 18.28 -7.55
CA SER A 185 3.92 19.57 -7.01
C SER A 185 3.75 19.53 -5.48
N THR A 186 3.60 20.70 -4.85
CA THR A 186 3.21 20.84 -3.43
C THR A 186 1.71 20.83 -3.20
N GLU A 187 0.90 20.76 -4.28
CA GLU A 187 -0.56 20.74 -4.21
C GLU A 187 -1.10 19.39 -3.72
N GLU A 188 -2.38 19.35 -3.39
CA GLU A 188 -3.07 18.14 -2.98
C GLU A 188 -2.93 17.02 -4.02
N LYS A 189 -2.63 15.79 -3.58
CA LYS A 189 -2.39 14.63 -4.43
C LYS A 189 -3.72 13.98 -4.88
N ALA A 190 -4.66 14.82 -5.33
CA ALA A 190 -5.99 14.43 -5.77
C ALA A 190 -6.24 14.81 -7.24
N TYR A 191 -7.22 14.17 -7.87
CA TYR A 191 -7.70 14.57 -9.17
C TYR A 191 -8.64 15.75 -9.05
N SER A 192 -8.46 16.75 -9.89
CA SER A 192 -9.46 17.77 -10.16
C SER A 192 -9.68 17.92 -11.67
N THR A 193 -10.87 18.35 -12.04
CA THR A 193 -11.23 18.55 -13.46
C THR A 193 -10.44 19.67 -14.12
N GLU A 194 -9.91 20.59 -13.34
CA GLU A 194 -9.07 21.70 -13.78
C GLU A 194 -7.75 21.22 -14.41
N LEU A 195 -7.25 20.06 -13.96
CA LEU A 195 -6.03 19.44 -14.50
C LEU A 195 -6.14 19.13 -15.99
N LEU A 196 -7.36 18.82 -16.49
CA LEU A 196 -7.60 18.58 -17.93
C LEU A 196 -7.37 19.83 -18.75
N THR A 197 -7.67 21.00 -18.19
CA THR A 197 -7.47 22.29 -18.85
C THR A 197 -6.03 22.75 -18.71
N THR A 198 -5.52 22.73 -17.49
CA THR A 198 -4.16 23.20 -17.14
C THR A 198 -3.07 22.45 -17.91
N TYR A 199 -3.22 21.13 -18.05
CA TYR A 199 -2.24 20.25 -18.69
C TYR A 199 -2.73 19.69 -20.04
N SER A 200 -3.70 20.36 -20.68
CA SER A 200 -4.29 19.95 -21.96
C SER A 200 -3.24 19.61 -23.02
N ASP A 201 -2.20 20.43 -23.17
CA ASP A 201 -1.13 20.23 -24.15
C ASP A 201 -0.34 18.93 -23.93
N LYS A 202 -0.19 18.49 -22.68
CA LYS A 202 0.56 17.27 -22.33
C LYS A 202 -0.22 16.00 -22.65
N ILE A 203 -1.54 16.06 -22.63
CA ILE A 203 -2.43 14.92 -22.84
C ILE A 203 -3.16 14.94 -24.19
N LYS A 204 -3.02 16.01 -24.99
CA LYS A 204 -3.72 16.18 -26.28
C LYS A 204 -3.54 15.02 -27.25
N ARG A 205 -2.39 14.36 -27.25
CA ARG A 205 -2.10 13.22 -28.15
C ARG A 205 -2.97 11.98 -27.86
N TYR A 206 -3.63 11.95 -26.72
CA TYR A 206 -4.57 10.88 -26.35
C TYR A 206 -6.03 11.32 -26.48
N LYS A 207 -6.30 12.56 -26.86
CA LYS A 207 -7.66 13.04 -27.16
C LYS A 207 -8.13 12.37 -28.45
N LYS A 208 -9.41 11.95 -28.48
CA LYS A 208 -10.05 11.33 -29.66
C LYS A 208 -10.32 12.37 -30.74
#